data_19204bd62c6f61d4406468794b0f0320
#
_entry.id   19204bd62c6f61d4406468794b0f0320
#
_cell.length_a   1.000
_cell.length_b   1.000
_cell.length_c   1.000
_cell.angle_alpha   90.00
_cell.angle_beta   90.00
_cell.angle_gamma   90.00
#
_symmetry.space_group_name_H-M   'P 1'
#
loop_
_entity.id
_entity.type
_entity.pdbx_description
1 polymer ?
#
loop_
_entity_poly.entity_id
_entity_poly.type
_entity_poly.pdbx_seq_one_letter_code
_entity_poly.pdbx_strand_id
1 'polypeptide(L)'
;MEEVKIEGLVDGQLKIDISGDIDLGNAEAFYQTVVNAYQQSPANITFDCAALSFIDSTTLGTFVKILKALKADGFTMKLVNLQPKIKKLFLICSLDSIMEIA
;
A
#
# COMPACT_ATOMS: atom_id res chain seq x y z
N MET A 1 -14.18 5.81 6.66
CA MET A 1 -13.70 4.70 7.52
C MET A 1 -12.83 3.78 6.69
N GLU A 2 -11.68 3.43 7.21
CA GLU A 2 -10.77 2.53 6.51
C GLU A 2 -10.82 1.13 7.10
N GLU A 3 -10.40 0.15 6.30
CA GLU A 3 -10.16 -1.21 6.78
C GLU A 3 -8.90 -1.75 6.11
N VAL A 4 -8.04 -2.35 6.90
CA VAL A 4 -6.82 -3.00 6.41
C VAL A 4 -6.92 -4.46 6.81
N LYS A 5 -7.04 -5.33 5.80
CA LYS A 5 -7.17 -6.76 6.02
C LYS A 5 -5.90 -7.46 5.57
N ILE A 6 -5.21 -8.11 6.51
CA ILE A 6 -3.99 -8.85 6.21
C ILE A 6 -4.39 -10.26 5.83
N GLU A 7 -4.25 -10.61 4.55
CA GLU A 7 -4.55 -11.96 4.05
C GLU A 7 -3.44 -12.96 4.42
N GLY A 8 -2.22 -12.45 4.66
CA GLY A 8 -1.06 -13.28 4.92
C GLY A 8 -0.27 -13.58 3.65
N LEU A 9 0.59 -14.60 3.71
CA LEU A 9 1.43 -14.96 2.56
C LEU A 9 0.62 -15.77 1.56
N VAL A 10 0.54 -15.27 0.31
CA VAL A 10 -0.12 -15.93 -0.81
C VAL A 10 0.87 -16.00 -1.96
N ASP A 11 1.24 -17.20 -2.37
CA ASP A 11 2.23 -17.40 -3.44
C ASP A 11 3.55 -16.66 -3.19
N GLY A 12 3.98 -16.63 -1.93
CA GLY A 12 5.24 -15.99 -1.55
C GLY A 12 5.17 -14.48 -1.41
N GLN A 13 3.99 -13.88 -1.54
CA GLN A 13 3.79 -12.44 -1.35
C GLN A 13 2.87 -12.19 -0.17
N LEU A 14 3.14 -11.10 0.55
CA LEU A 14 2.25 -10.67 1.63
C LEU A 14 1.10 -9.89 1.01
N LYS A 15 -0.09 -10.47 1.06
CA LYS A 15 -1.27 -9.86 0.47
C LYS A 15 -2.05 -9.07 1.52
N ILE A 16 -2.35 -7.81 1.19
CA ILE A 16 -3.08 -6.89 2.08
C ILE A 16 -4.19 -6.23 1.27
N ASP A 17 -5.42 -6.36 1.76
CA ASP A 17 -6.58 -5.69 1.16
C ASP A 17 -6.85 -4.40 1.93
N ILE A 18 -7.03 -3.30 1.21
CA ILE A 18 -7.34 -2.01 1.82
C ILE A 18 -8.64 -1.46 1.26
N SER A 19 -9.45 -0.84 2.12
CA SER A 19 -10.75 -0.32 1.74
C SER A 19 -11.05 1.00 2.43
N GLY A 20 -12.00 1.75 1.86
CA GLY A 20 -12.46 3.02 2.42
C GLY A 20 -11.53 4.17 2.12
N ASP A 21 -11.41 5.07 3.08
CA ASP A 21 -10.63 6.30 2.93
C ASP A 21 -9.38 6.24 3.79
N ILE A 22 -8.22 6.45 3.20
CA ILE A 22 -6.97 6.57 3.95
C ILE A 22 -6.47 8.00 3.76
N ASP A 23 -6.42 8.75 4.86
CA ASP A 23 -6.11 10.17 4.85
C ASP A 23 -5.21 10.54 6.03
N LEU A 24 -5.00 11.83 6.25
CA LEU A 24 -4.17 12.33 7.34
C LEU A 24 -4.60 11.76 8.71
N GLY A 25 -5.90 11.52 8.91
CA GLY A 25 -6.42 11.06 10.20
C GLY A 25 -6.10 9.62 10.54
N ASN A 26 -5.84 8.77 9.54
CA ASN A 26 -5.60 7.33 9.77
C ASN A 26 -4.36 6.76 9.06
N ALA A 27 -3.61 7.60 8.33
CA ALA A 27 -2.45 7.13 7.57
C ALA A 27 -1.37 6.51 8.48
N GLU A 28 -1.16 7.06 9.67
CA GLU A 28 -0.16 6.50 10.59
C GLU A 28 -0.58 5.12 11.10
N ALA A 29 -1.85 4.94 11.45
CA ALA A 29 -2.36 3.64 11.87
C ALA A 29 -2.25 2.61 10.74
N PHE A 30 -2.55 3.02 9.51
CA PHE A 30 -2.38 2.19 8.33
C PHE A 30 -0.92 1.76 8.17
N TYR A 31 0.00 2.72 8.28
CA TYR A 31 1.44 2.45 8.18
C TYR A 31 1.88 1.41 9.23
N GLN A 32 1.49 1.60 10.49
CA GLN A 32 1.88 0.70 11.57
C GLN A 32 1.32 -0.71 11.36
N THR A 33 0.07 -0.82 10.92
CA THR A 33 -0.54 -2.13 10.64
C THR A 33 0.22 -2.87 9.55
N VAL A 34 0.56 -2.18 8.47
CA VAL A 34 1.28 -2.78 7.34
C VAL A 34 2.68 -3.20 7.75
N VAL A 35 3.42 -2.30 8.41
CA VAL A 35 4.81 -2.58 8.81
C VAL A 35 4.87 -3.72 9.83
N ASN A 36 3.92 -3.78 10.77
CA ASN A 36 3.87 -4.88 11.73
C ASN A 36 3.66 -6.22 11.03
N ALA A 37 2.75 -6.28 10.06
CA ALA A 37 2.52 -7.50 9.29
C ALA A 37 3.75 -7.89 8.48
N TYR A 38 4.40 -6.91 7.87
CA TYR A 38 5.61 -7.13 7.09
C TYR A 38 6.76 -7.66 7.97
N GLN A 39 6.93 -7.12 9.17
CA GLN A 39 7.99 -7.57 10.08
C GLN A 39 7.79 -9.02 10.53
N GLN A 40 6.54 -9.46 10.63
CA GLN A 40 6.23 -10.85 10.98
C GLN A 40 6.41 -11.81 9.80
N SER A 41 6.22 -11.33 8.58
CA SER A 41 6.28 -12.16 7.37
C SER A 41 6.93 -11.36 6.23
N PRO A 42 8.25 -11.10 6.31
CA PRO A 42 8.93 -10.30 5.29
C PRO A 42 8.79 -10.92 3.90
N ALA A 43 8.28 -10.14 2.97
CA ALA A 43 8.05 -10.54 1.58
C ALA A 43 7.70 -9.31 0.76
N ASN A 44 7.65 -9.45 -0.56
CA ASN A 44 7.04 -8.43 -1.41
C ASN A 44 5.57 -8.29 -0.99
N ILE A 45 5.06 -7.06 -0.99
CA ILE A 45 3.67 -6.80 -0.61
C ILE A 45 2.83 -6.55 -1.87
N THR A 46 1.67 -7.18 -1.94
CA THR A 46 0.65 -6.86 -2.93
C THR A 46 -0.54 -6.23 -2.20
N PHE A 47 -0.83 -4.97 -2.51
CA PHE A 47 -2.01 -4.28 -2.00
C PHE A 47 -3.15 -4.42 -2.99
N ASP A 48 -4.27 -5.00 -2.55
CA ASP A 48 -5.50 -5.01 -3.32
C ASP A 48 -6.31 -3.78 -2.95
N CYS A 49 -6.48 -2.89 -3.92
CA CYS A 49 -7.07 -1.57 -3.72
C CYS A 49 -8.48 -1.46 -4.32
N ALA A 50 -9.13 -2.59 -4.64
CA ALA A 50 -10.44 -2.56 -5.28
C ALA A 50 -11.48 -1.76 -4.50
N ALA A 51 -11.43 -1.82 -3.17
CA ALA A 51 -12.36 -1.13 -2.30
C ALA A 51 -11.81 0.16 -1.69
N LEU A 52 -10.62 0.59 -2.10
CA LEU A 52 -10.03 1.86 -1.67
C LEU A 52 -10.74 3.00 -2.41
N SER A 53 -11.39 3.89 -1.65
CA SER A 53 -12.28 4.92 -2.21
C SER A 53 -11.64 6.30 -2.30
N PHE A 54 -10.75 6.62 -1.36
CA PHE A 54 -10.17 7.96 -1.28
C PHE A 54 -8.78 7.91 -0.64
N ILE A 55 -7.87 8.73 -1.14
CA ILE A 55 -6.58 8.99 -0.52
C ILE A 55 -6.25 10.48 -0.67
N ASP A 56 -5.35 10.97 0.18
CA ASP A 56 -4.80 12.32 0.07
C ASP A 56 -3.28 12.26 -0.12
N SER A 57 -2.63 13.42 -0.13
CA SER A 57 -1.18 13.50 -0.32
C SER A 57 -0.39 12.84 0.81
N THR A 58 -0.93 12.85 2.03
CA THR A 58 -0.31 12.17 3.17
C THR A 58 -0.26 10.68 2.93
N THR A 59 -1.32 10.10 2.37
CA THR A 59 -1.39 8.68 2.05
C THR A 59 -0.37 8.28 0.99
N LEU A 60 -0.20 9.12 -0.04
CA LEU A 60 0.83 8.87 -1.06
C LEU A 60 2.22 8.80 -0.42
N GLY A 61 2.53 9.75 0.47
CA GLY A 61 3.79 9.74 1.21
C GLY A 61 3.94 8.50 2.09
N THR A 62 2.84 8.03 2.66
CA THR A 62 2.84 6.81 3.48
C THR A 62 3.21 5.57 2.66
N PHE A 63 2.66 5.44 1.44
CA PHE A 63 3.05 4.34 0.56
C PHE A 63 4.54 4.38 0.21
N VAL A 64 5.08 5.57 -0.04
CA VAL A 64 6.52 5.73 -0.29
C VAL A 64 7.34 5.30 0.93
N LYS A 65 6.90 5.67 2.12
CA LYS A 65 7.55 5.30 3.37
C LYS A 65 7.57 3.79 3.59
N ILE A 66 6.46 3.12 3.27
CA ILE A 66 6.38 1.65 3.33
C ILE A 66 7.36 1.05 2.31
N LEU A 67 7.38 1.58 1.09
CA LEU A 67 8.27 1.09 0.05
C LEU A 67 9.74 1.19 0.47
N LYS A 68 10.12 2.30 1.11
CA LYS A 68 11.51 2.46 1.58
C LYS A 68 11.88 1.40 2.60
N ALA A 69 10.95 1.05 3.50
CA ALA A 69 11.19 0.00 4.47
C ALA A 69 11.40 -1.37 3.80
N LEU A 70 10.58 -1.67 2.77
CA LEU A 70 10.72 -2.92 2.03
C LEU A 70 12.04 -2.97 1.24
N LYS A 71 12.37 -1.88 0.55
CA LYS A 71 13.59 -1.84 -0.28
C LYS A 71 14.87 -1.99 0.54
N ALA A 72 14.87 -1.53 1.78
CA ALA A 72 16.01 -1.71 2.67
C ALA A 72 16.32 -3.20 2.89
N ASP A 73 15.32 -4.06 2.77
CA ASP A 73 15.44 -5.51 2.94
C ASP A 73 15.44 -6.27 1.61
N GLY A 74 15.45 -5.55 0.48
CA GLY A 74 15.46 -6.17 -0.85
C GLY A 74 14.09 -6.54 -1.38
N PHE A 75 13.02 -6.02 -0.78
CA PHE A 75 11.65 -6.29 -1.23
C PHE A 75 11.03 -5.06 -1.89
N THR A 76 9.89 -5.26 -2.53
CA THR A 76 9.15 -4.19 -3.19
C THR A 76 7.65 -4.38 -2.98
N MET A 77 6.83 -3.49 -3.55
CA MET A 77 5.39 -3.56 -3.44
C MET A 77 4.72 -3.41 -4.80
N LYS A 78 3.50 -3.88 -4.88
CA LYS A 78 2.64 -3.79 -6.04
C LYS A 78 1.24 -3.38 -5.58
N LEU A 79 0.61 -2.48 -6.32
CA LEU A 79 -0.78 -2.09 -6.09
C LEU A 79 -1.63 -2.58 -7.24
N VAL A 80 -2.72 -3.27 -6.93
CA VAL A 80 -3.63 -3.80 -7.95
C VAL A 80 -5.04 -3.28 -7.73
N ASN A 81 -5.80 -3.21 -8.81
CA ASN A 81 -7.22 -2.86 -8.78
C ASN A 81 -7.51 -1.44 -8.29
N LEU A 82 -6.57 -0.50 -8.46
CA LEU A 82 -6.82 0.91 -8.12
C LEU A 82 -7.95 1.48 -8.96
N GLN A 83 -8.86 2.23 -8.31
CA GLN A 83 -9.87 2.99 -9.05
C GLN A 83 -9.16 4.04 -9.91
N PRO A 84 -9.72 4.36 -11.10
CA PRO A 84 -9.04 5.24 -12.05
C PRO A 84 -8.60 6.58 -11.50
N LYS A 85 -9.42 7.23 -10.67
CA LYS A 85 -9.09 8.53 -10.09
C LYS A 85 -7.93 8.45 -9.09
N ILE A 86 -7.82 7.33 -8.38
CA ILE A 86 -6.74 7.11 -7.41
C ILE A 86 -5.47 6.73 -8.16
N LYS A 87 -5.59 5.86 -9.15
CA LYS A 87 -4.45 5.49 -10.00
C LYS A 87 -3.83 6.72 -10.64
N LYS A 88 -4.66 7.66 -11.08
CA LYS A 88 -4.20 8.90 -11.69
C LYS A 88 -3.30 9.70 -10.73
N LEU A 89 -3.64 9.74 -9.44
CA LEU A 89 -2.83 10.43 -8.45
C LEU A 89 -1.43 9.82 -8.33
N PHE A 90 -1.36 8.49 -8.31
CA PHE A 90 -0.06 7.79 -8.28
C PHE A 90 0.76 8.09 -9.53
N LEU A 91 0.12 8.10 -10.70
CA LEU A 91 0.81 8.36 -11.97
C LEU A 91 1.29 9.80 -12.07
N ILE A 92 0.47 10.78 -11.64
CA ILE A 92 0.84 12.19 -11.64
C ILE A 92 2.07 12.42 -10.76
N CYS A 93 2.18 11.72 -9.64
CA CYS A 93 3.33 11.81 -8.74
C CYS A 93 4.49 10.92 -9.16
N SER A 94 4.41 10.28 -10.32
CA SER A 94 5.45 9.40 -10.89
C SER A 94 5.81 8.22 -9.97
N LEU A 95 4.87 7.78 -9.15
CA LEU A 95 5.12 6.67 -8.22
C LEU A 95 5.21 5.33 -8.95
N ASP A 96 4.69 5.24 -10.17
CA ASP A 96 4.83 4.05 -11.02
C ASP A 96 6.29 3.80 -11.44
N SER A 97 7.18 4.78 -11.24
CA SER A 97 8.60 4.61 -11.52
C SER A 97 9.34 3.90 -10.40
N ILE A 98 8.76 3.82 -9.20
CA ILE A 98 9.42 3.23 -8.03
C ILE A 98 8.64 2.05 -7.44
N MET A 99 7.39 1.84 -7.84
CA MET A 99 6.58 0.71 -7.40
C MET A 99 5.72 0.24 -8.57
N GLU A 100 5.30 -1.03 -8.53
CA GLU A 100 4.45 -1.57 -9.59
C GLU A 100 3.00 -1.16 -9.36
N ILE A 101 2.38 -0.56 -10.37
CA ILE A 101 0.97 -0.16 -10.36
C ILE A 101 0.29 -0.86 -11.54
N ALA A 102 -0.45 -1.90 -11.21
CA ALA A 102 -1.10 -2.72 -12.23
C ALA A 102 -2.51 -2.22 -12.56
#